data_591f999d3c420a6346c0fdc66395e0b9
#
_entry.id   591f999d3c420a6346c0fdc66395e0b9
#
_cell.length_a   1.000
_cell.length_b   1.000
_cell.length_c   1.000
_cell.angle_alpha   90.00
_cell.angle_beta   90.00
_cell.angle_gamma   90.00
#
_symmetry.space_group_name_H-M   'P 1'
#
loop_
_entity.id
_entity.type
_entity.pdbx_description
1 polymer ?
#
loop_
_entity_poly.entity_id
_entity_poly.type
_entity_poly.pdbx_seq_one_letter_code
_entity_poly.pdbx_strand_id
1 'polypeptide(L)'
;MNRKELKREYKETPRPMGVFQIRNLKNEKVFVGSTMNLDGIFNRHRFQLNAESHPSNELQKDWNESGVEGFAFEILEELNQRENLDNQAELTFLEDLWLENPQPYGEKGYNVPKKTREERLRMIAAKRFVN
;
A
#
# COMPACT_ATOMS: atom_id res chain seq x y z
N MET A 1 -30.52 0.42 -19.88
CA MET A 1 -30.03 -0.35 -18.71
C MET A 1 -30.67 0.20 -17.43
N ASN A 2 -31.29 -0.66 -16.64
CA ASN A 2 -31.90 -0.23 -15.38
C ASN A 2 -30.87 -0.23 -14.23
N ARG A 3 -31.26 0.32 -13.07
CA ARG A 3 -30.37 0.41 -11.89
C ARG A 3 -29.85 -0.94 -11.40
N LYS A 4 -30.67 -1.99 -11.51
CA LYS A 4 -30.27 -3.34 -11.07
C LYS A 4 -29.18 -3.91 -11.97
N GLU A 5 -29.28 -3.72 -13.27
CA GLU A 5 -28.29 -4.18 -14.23
C GLU A 5 -26.96 -3.44 -14.07
N LEU A 6 -27.01 -2.12 -13.85
CA LEU A 6 -25.81 -1.32 -13.59
C LEU A 6 -25.09 -1.75 -12.31
N LYS A 7 -25.84 -2.02 -11.23
CA LYS A 7 -25.27 -2.51 -9.97
C LYS A 7 -24.68 -3.90 -10.13
N ARG A 8 -25.31 -4.76 -10.93
CA ARG A 8 -24.84 -6.11 -11.18
C ARG A 8 -23.54 -6.10 -11.97
N GLU A 9 -23.47 -5.32 -13.03
CA GLU A 9 -22.25 -5.15 -13.82
C GLU A 9 -21.10 -4.62 -12.96
N TYR A 10 -21.35 -3.62 -12.13
CA TYR A 10 -20.36 -3.05 -11.24
C TYR A 10 -19.82 -4.10 -10.25
N LYS A 11 -20.70 -4.93 -9.68
CA LYS A 11 -20.31 -5.98 -8.74
C LYS A 11 -19.58 -7.14 -9.40
N GLU A 12 -19.92 -7.45 -10.65
CA GLU A 12 -19.35 -8.57 -11.39
C GLU A 12 -18.04 -8.19 -12.09
N THR A 13 -17.79 -6.90 -12.31
CA THR A 13 -16.56 -6.44 -12.93
C THR A 13 -15.40 -6.60 -11.94
N PRO A 14 -14.35 -7.34 -12.30
CA PRO A 14 -13.18 -7.47 -11.44
C PRO A 14 -12.55 -6.10 -11.17
N ARG A 15 -12.31 -5.80 -9.90
CA ARG A 15 -11.64 -4.56 -9.54
C ARG A 15 -10.13 -4.74 -9.62
N PRO A 16 -9.39 -3.75 -10.12
CA PRO A 16 -7.94 -3.82 -10.12
C PRO A 16 -7.40 -3.73 -8.72
N MET A 17 -6.56 -4.69 -8.36
CA MET A 17 -5.76 -4.67 -7.15
C MET A 17 -4.30 -4.70 -7.56
N GLY A 18 -3.39 -4.39 -6.66
CA GLY A 18 -1.99 -4.47 -7.04
C GLY A 18 -1.05 -3.78 -6.07
N VAL A 19 0.17 -3.62 -6.55
CA VAL A 19 1.26 -3.00 -5.81
C VAL A 19 1.57 -1.65 -6.45
N PHE A 20 1.76 -0.66 -5.61
CA PHE A 20 2.02 0.72 -6.02
C PHE A 20 3.22 1.28 -5.26
N GLN A 21 3.75 2.40 -5.72
CA GLN A 21 4.75 3.14 -4.98
C GLN A 21 4.51 4.64 -5.06
N ILE A 22 4.96 5.34 -4.04
CA ILE A 22 5.07 6.79 -4.01
C ILE A 22 6.56 7.08 -3.97
N ARG A 23 7.08 7.74 -5.00
CA ARG A 23 8.51 7.97 -5.16
C ARG A 23 8.83 9.46 -4.99
N ASN A 24 9.79 9.76 -4.13
CA ASN A 24 10.32 11.11 -3.97
C ASN A 24 11.31 11.37 -5.11
N LEU A 25 11.01 12.36 -5.93
CA LEU A 25 11.81 12.68 -7.13
C LEU A 25 13.15 13.31 -6.79
N LYS A 26 13.32 13.83 -5.58
CA LYS A 26 14.55 14.50 -5.15
C LYS A 26 15.59 13.51 -4.62
N ASN A 27 15.19 12.54 -3.81
CA ASN A 27 16.11 11.60 -3.15
C ASN A 27 15.91 10.15 -3.55
N GLU A 28 14.95 9.86 -4.42
CA GLU A 28 14.60 8.52 -4.90
C GLU A 28 14.07 7.57 -3.84
N LYS A 29 13.76 8.04 -2.64
CA LYS A 29 13.11 7.21 -1.63
C LYS A 29 11.72 6.82 -2.10
N VAL A 30 11.34 5.58 -1.81
CA VAL A 30 10.02 5.07 -2.21
C VAL A 30 9.26 4.52 -1.02
N PHE A 31 7.95 4.67 -1.08
CA PHE A 31 6.98 3.98 -0.23
C PHE A 31 6.26 2.97 -1.10
N VAL A 32 6.40 1.69 -0.78
CA VAL A 32 5.77 0.59 -1.51
C VAL A 32 4.61 0.06 -0.70
N GLY A 33 3.46 -0.12 -1.34
CA GLY A 33 2.28 -0.66 -0.70
C GLY A 33 1.45 -1.50 -1.65
N SER A 34 0.44 -2.15 -1.10
CA SER A 34 -0.52 -2.90 -1.89
C SER A 34 -1.93 -2.49 -1.53
N THR A 35 -2.86 -2.70 -2.46
CA THR A 35 -4.23 -2.30 -2.25
C THR A 35 -5.18 -3.19 -3.06
N MET A 36 -6.35 -3.44 -2.48
CA MET A 36 -7.45 -4.08 -3.19
C MET A 36 -8.20 -3.10 -4.10
N ASN A 37 -7.82 -1.82 -4.10
CA ASN A 37 -8.47 -0.76 -4.87
C ASN A 37 -7.43 0.21 -5.43
N LEU A 38 -6.85 -0.15 -6.57
CA LEU A 38 -5.87 0.72 -7.25
C LEU A 38 -6.48 2.03 -7.74
N ASP A 39 -7.77 2.02 -8.09
CA ASP A 39 -8.43 3.22 -8.61
C ASP A 39 -8.48 4.36 -7.60
N GLY A 40 -8.57 4.05 -6.30
CA GLY A 40 -8.71 5.05 -5.25
C GLY A 40 -7.47 5.29 -4.41
N ILE A 41 -6.42 4.46 -4.56
CA ILE A 41 -5.30 4.48 -3.61
C ILE A 41 -4.50 5.78 -3.61
N PHE A 42 -4.24 6.36 -4.78
CA PHE A 42 -3.45 7.58 -4.87
C PHE A 42 -4.19 8.78 -4.29
N ASN A 43 -5.49 8.88 -4.54
CA ASN A 43 -6.31 9.93 -3.94
C ASN A 43 -6.36 9.81 -2.42
N ARG A 44 -6.43 8.58 -1.92
CA ARG A 44 -6.40 8.33 -0.48
C ARG A 44 -5.10 8.80 0.15
N HIS A 45 -3.96 8.47 -0.45
CA HIS A 45 -2.66 8.90 0.07
C HIS A 45 -2.48 10.41 -0.03
N ARG A 46 -2.87 11.02 -1.15
CA ARG A 46 -2.83 12.47 -1.30
C ARG A 46 -3.68 13.17 -0.24
N PHE A 47 -4.86 12.64 0.02
CA PHE A 47 -5.75 13.19 1.06
C PHE A 47 -5.09 13.12 2.43
N GLN A 48 -4.52 11.99 2.79
CA GLN A 48 -3.84 11.81 4.07
C GLN A 48 -2.63 12.74 4.19
N LEU A 49 -1.84 12.87 3.14
CA LEU A 49 -0.66 13.74 3.13
C LEU A 49 -1.05 15.22 3.21
N ASN A 50 -2.08 15.63 2.50
CA ASN A 50 -2.57 17.01 2.54
C ASN A 50 -3.20 17.35 3.89
N ALA A 51 -3.79 16.37 4.57
CA ALA A 51 -4.39 16.56 5.90
C ALA A 51 -3.36 16.35 7.04
N GLU A 52 -2.10 16.10 6.71
CA GLU A 52 -1.03 15.83 7.69
C GLU A 52 -1.34 14.65 8.60
N SER A 53 -1.99 13.62 8.04
CA SER A 53 -2.41 12.44 8.80
C SER A 53 -1.88 11.13 8.21
N HIS A 54 -0.84 11.18 7.40
CA HIS A 54 -0.28 9.98 6.80
C HIS A 54 0.41 9.10 7.86
N PRO A 55 0.23 7.76 7.79
CA PRO A 55 0.86 6.84 8.74
C PRO A 55 2.40 6.88 8.73
N SER A 56 3.01 7.19 7.60
CA SER A 56 4.46 7.33 7.51
C SER A 56 4.86 8.77 7.87
N ASN A 57 5.49 8.95 9.01
CA ASN A 57 5.94 10.25 9.46
C ASN A 57 7.04 10.83 8.55
N GLU A 58 7.94 9.98 8.06
CA GLU A 58 9.02 10.42 7.17
C GLU A 58 8.48 10.88 5.81
N LEU A 59 7.54 10.13 5.23
CA LEU A 59 6.92 10.52 3.98
C LEU A 59 6.14 11.83 4.16
N GLN A 60 5.41 11.97 5.28
CA GLN A 60 4.67 13.19 5.60
C GLN A 60 5.62 14.40 5.68
N LYS A 61 6.74 14.24 6.35
CA LYS A 61 7.73 15.31 6.47
C LYS A 61 8.27 15.75 5.11
N ASP A 62 8.67 14.79 4.29
CA ASP A 62 9.19 15.10 2.95
C ASP A 62 8.13 15.72 2.06
N TRP A 63 6.88 15.28 2.18
CA TRP A 63 5.75 15.86 1.48
C TRP A 63 5.54 17.33 1.86
N ASN A 64 5.62 17.63 3.15
CA ASN A 64 5.47 19.00 3.64
C ASN A 64 6.59 19.92 3.12
N GLU A 65 7.77 19.38 2.94
CA GLU A 65 8.93 20.14 2.43
C GLU A 65 8.88 20.35 0.91
N SER A 66 8.47 19.33 0.16
CA SER A 66 8.58 19.33 -1.30
C SER A 66 7.27 19.58 -2.04
N GLY A 67 6.14 19.33 -1.40
CA GLY A 67 4.83 19.42 -2.04
C GLY A 67 4.55 18.31 -3.05
N VAL A 68 3.35 18.33 -3.61
CA VAL A 68 2.85 17.29 -4.52
C VAL A 68 3.73 17.12 -5.76
N GLU A 69 4.34 18.19 -6.26
CA GLU A 69 5.17 18.15 -7.46
C GLU A 69 6.50 17.40 -7.25
N GLY A 70 6.90 17.20 -5.98
CA GLY A 70 8.11 16.47 -5.64
C GLY A 70 7.95 14.97 -5.62
N PHE A 71 6.79 14.43 -5.93
CA PHE A 71 6.49 13.01 -5.83
C PHE A 71 5.83 12.45 -7.09
N ALA A 72 6.13 11.19 -7.38
CA ALA A 72 5.48 10.42 -8.43
C ALA A 72 4.66 9.29 -7.80
N PHE A 73 3.45 9.10 -8.28
CA PHE A 73 2.55 8.02 -7.86
C PHE A 73 2.52 7.00 -8.99
N GLU A 74 3.02 5.80 -8.72
CA GLU A 74 3.26 4.80 -9.77
C GLU A 74 2.65 3.45 -9.41
N ILE A 75 2.01 2.80 -10.38
CA ILE A 75 1.54 1.43 -10.22
C ILE A 75 2.68 0.51 -10.65
N LEU A 76 3.11 -0.38 -9.76
CA LEU A 76 4.19 -1.32 -10.04
C LEU A 76 3.67 -2.60 -10.70
N GLU A 77 2.55 -3.10 -10.21
CA GLU A 77 1.94 -4.30 -10.79
C GLU A 77 0.45 -4.33 -10.49
N GLU A 78 -0.34 -4.70 -11.49
CA GLU A 78 -1.79 -4.74 -11.40
C GLU A 78 -2.29 -6.17 -11.63
N LEU A 79 -3.24 -6.59 -10.79
CA LEU A 79 -3.95 -7.86 -10.92
C LEU A 79 -5.45 -7.62 -10.80
N ASN A 80 -6.23 -8.42 -11.49
CA ASN A 80 -7.68 -8.42 -11.30
C ASN A 80 -8.05 -9.38 -10.19
N GLN A 81 -8.98 -8.97 -9.32
CA GLN A 81 -9.53 -9.83 -8.30
C GLN A 81 -10.31 -10.98 -8.98
N ARG A 82 -10.15 -12.19 -8.44
CA ARG A 82 -10.79 -13.37 -8.98
C ARG A 82 -11.72 -14.00 -7.94
N GLU A 83 -12.87 -14.48 -8.38
CA GLU A 83 -13.74 -15.27 -7.53
C GLU A 83 -13.05 -16.58 -7.13
N ASN A 84 -13.38 -17.09 -5.96
CA ASN A 84 -12.89 -18.36 -5.42
C ASN A 84 -11.38 -18.44 -5.18
N LEU A 85 -10.67 -17.32 -5.22
CA LEU A 85 -9.27 -17.24 -4.86
C LEU A 85 -9.08 -16.31 -3.66
N ASP A 86 -8.06 -16.59 -2.87
CA ASP A 86 -7.67 -15.69 -1.78
C ASP A 86 -6.88 -14.52 -2.37
N ASN A 87 -7.61 -13.50 -2.79
CA ASN A 87 -7.03 -12.31 -3.40
C ASN A 87 -6.09 -11.58 -2.45
N GLN A 88 -6.39 -11.56 -1.16
CA GLN A 88 -5.54 -10.90 -0.18
C GLN A 88 -4.20 -11.64 -0.02
N ALA A 89 -4.21 -12.96 0.01
CA ALA A 89 -2.98 -13.74 0.10
C ALA A 89 -2.10 -13.55 -1.13
N GLU A 90 -2.71 -13.55 -2.31
CA GLU A 90 -2.00 -13.30 -3.57
C GLU A 90 -1.39 -11.91 -3.59
N LEU A 91 -2.13 -10.91 -3.13
CA LEU A 91 -1.68 -9.53 -3.06
C LEU A 91 -0.52 -9.37 -2.07
N THR A 92 -0.61 -10.00 -0.91
CA THR A 92 0.46 -9.99 0.10
C THR A 92 1.74 -10.60 -0.45
N PHE A 93 1.63 -11.73 -1.14
CA PHE A 93 2.76 -12.37 -1.80
C PHE A 93 3.42 -11.45 -2.83
N LEU A 94 2.61 -10.79 -3.64
CA LEU A 94 3.10 -9.86 -4.65
C LEU A 94 3.81 -8.66 -4.02
N GLU A 95 3.22 -8.09 -2.97
CA GLU A 95 3.84 -6.99 -2.23
C GLU A 95 5.21 -7.41 -1.67
N ASP A 96 5.30 -8.60 -1.08
CA ASP A 96 6.55 -9.11 -0.54
C ASP A 96 7.62 -9.25 -1.61
N LEU A 97 7.25 -9.69 -2.82
CA LEU A 97 8.20 -9.75 -3.95
C LEU A 97 8.73 -8.36 -4.32
N TRP A 98 7.85 -7.36 -4.35
CA TRP A 98 8.26 -5.99 -4.66
C TRP A 98 9.07 -5.34 -3.54
N LEU A 99 8.86 -5.76 -2.29
CA LEU A 99 9.65 -5.27 -1.15
C LEU A 99 11.07 -5.83 -1.14
N GLU A 100 11.33 -6.97 -1.79
CA GLU A 100 12.68 -7.52 -1.89
C GLU A 100 13.61 -6.64 -2.73
N ASN A 101 13.08 -5.93 -3.69
CA ASN A 101 13.80 -4.98 -4.52
C ASN A 101 12.83 -3.85 -4.91
N PRO A 102 12.97 -2.67 -4.34
CA PRO A 102 14.21 -1.97 -3.90
C PRO A 102 14.59 -2.08 -2.42
N GLN A 103 13.90 -2.82 -1.58
CA GLN A 103 14.11 -2.82 -0.14
C GLN A 103 13.96 -1.38 0.43
N PRO A 104 12.77 -0.81 0.40
CA PRO A 104 12.55 0.62 0.69
C PRO A 104 12.59 0.93 2.19
N TYR A 105 13.69 0.57 2.83
CA TYR A 105 13.88 0.70 4.27
C TYR A 105 15.03 1.66 4.58
N GLY A 106 14.94 2.34 5.73
CA GLY A 106 15.97 3.27 6.17
C GLY A 106 16.21 4.39 5.17
N GLU A 107 17.44 4.52 4.68
CA GLU A 107 17.79 5.59 3.73
C GLU A 107 17.23 5.41 2.33
N LYS A 108 16.79 4.19 2.00
CA LYS A 108 16.27 3.86 0.66
C LYS A 108 14.78 4.09 0.50
N GLY A 109 14.04 4.23 1.60
CA GLY A 109 12.60 4.35 1.48
C GLY A 109 11.89 4.67 2.78
N TYR A 110 10.56 4.65 2.69
CA TYR A 110 9.68 5.04 3.78
C TYR A 110 9.02 3.86 4.49
N ASN A 111 9.27 2.64 4.02
CA ASN A 111 8.65 1.45 4.60
C ASN A 111 9.32 1.06 5.90
N VAL A 112 8.51 0.50 6.81
CA VAL A 112 8.99 -0.16 8.02
C VAL A 112 9.05 -1.66 7.69
N PRO A 113 10.17 -2.35 7.99
CA PRO A 113 10.25 -3.79 7.73
C PRO A 113 9.11 -4.54 8.39
N LYS A 114 8.50 -5.47 7.66
CA LYS A 114 7.43 -6.32 8.20
C LYS A 114 8.02 -7.24 9.25
N LYS A 115 7.27 -7.43 10.34
CA LYS A 115 7.65 -8.37 11.38
C LYS A 115 7.58 -9.80 10.86
N THR A 116 8.57 -10.62 11.21
CA THR A 116 8.54 -12.03 10.89
C THR A 116 7.44 -12.72 11.69
N ARG A 117 7.06 -13.93 11.27
CA ARG A 117 6.09 -14.74 12.00
C ARG A 117 6.57 -14.96 13.45
N GLU A 118 7.85 -15.24 13.62
CA GLU A 118 8.47 -15.47 14.93
C GLU A 118 8.35 -14.22 15.82
N GLU A 119 8.68 -13.05 15.29
CA GLU A 119 8.55 -11.78 16.02
C GLU A 119 7.10 -11.52 16.43
N ARG A 120 6.14 -11.77 15.54
CA ARG A 120 4.71 -11.61 15.85
C ARG A 120 4.26 -12.54 16.95
N LEU A 121 4.70 -13.80 16.93
CA LEU A 121 4.37 -14.77 17.95
C LEU A 121 4.93 -14.37 19.31
N ARG A 122 6.16 -13.86 19.34
CA ARG A 122 6.77 -13.34 20.58
C ARG A 122 5.97 -12.18 21.15
N MET A 123 5.49 -11.28 20.33
CA MET A 123 4.67 -10.14 20.78
C MET A 123 3.33 -10.60 21.36
N ILE A 124 2.68 -11.58 20.72
CA ILE A 124 1.43 -12.15 21.21
C ILE A 124 1.65 -12.84 22.57
N ALA A 125 2.72 -13.61 22.68
CA ALA A 125 3.07 -14.29 23.93
C ALA A 125 3.33 -13.28 25.06
N ALA A 126 4.10 -12.22 24.75
CA ALA A 126 4.37 -11.16 25.74
C ALA A 126 3.08 -10.51 26.24
N LYS A 127 2.13 -10.23 25.35
CA LYS A 127 0.83 -9.65 25.73
C LYS A 127 -0.02 -10.60 26.57
N ARG A 128 0.11 -11.91 26.33
CA ARG A 128 -0.64 -12.93 27.07
C ARG A 128 -0.19 -13.10 28.51
N PHE A 129 1.12 -12.92 28.75
CA PHE A 129 1.72 -13.17 30.06
C PHE A 129 2.00 -11.91 30.87
N VAL A 130 1.76 -10.75 30.30
CA VAL A 130 1.86 -9.46 31.01
C VAL A 130 0.45 -9.07 31.45
N ASN A 131 0.22 -9.06 32.75
CA ASN A 131 -1.04 -8.61 33.34
C ASN A 131 -1.03 -7.10 33.56
#